data_6300f79b653eaee8062974f1451925eb
#
_entry.id   6300f79b653eaee8062974f1451925eb
#
_cell.length_a   1.000
_cell.length_b   1.000
_cell.length_c   1.000
_cell.angle_alpha   90.00
_cell.angle_beta   90.00
_cell.angle_gamma   90.00
#
_symmetry.space_group_name_H-M   'P 1'
#
loop_
_entity.id
_entity.type
_entity.pdbx_description
1 polymer ?
#
loop_
_entity_poly.entity_id
_entity_poly.type
_entity_poly.pdbx_seq_one_letter_code
_entity_poly.pdbx_strand_id
1 'polypeptide(L)'
;MKNKVLLVEDDAIIASGLIYALEQEGYAVTHANTVIEAESASLGGDFNLAILDMQLPDGTGFDVRETLNADTAVIFLTVVDDEGNIVKAFESGADDYITKPFRLRELLARVKRTLNTRDVNGRSGVSLGSITIDPAAGKAYTCGKLLDLTALEYRLLLTFALNKGQILTRSQILEGIWDSAGNFVEDNTLTVYVKRLREKLGSAVNIETVRGVGYRVD
;
A
#
# COMPACT_ATOMS: atom_id res chain seq x y z
N MET A 1 16.57 -6.54 15.88
CA MET A 1 15.55 -7.58 16.17
C MET A 1 14.98 -8.04 14.84
N LYS A 2 14.48 -9.29 14.72
CA LYS A 2 13.80 -9.75 13.50
C LYS A 2 12.39 -9.12 13.47
N ASN A 3 11.97 -8.57 12.32
CA ASN A 3 10.59 -8.12 12.16
C ASN A 3 9.64 -9.31 12.25
N LYS A 4 8.58 -9.17 13.05
CA LYS A 4 7.54 -10.16 13.24
C LYS A 4 6.42 -9.94 12.24
N VAL A 5 6.05 -10.99 11.51
CA VAL A 5 5.01 -10.97 10.49
C VAL A 5 3.89 -11.93 10.90
N LEU A 6 2.66 -11.44 10.95
CA LEU A 6 1.47 -12.26 11.03
C LEU A 6 1.01 -12.57 9.59
N LEU A 7 0.93 -13.84 9.24
CA LEU A 7 0.37 -14.30 7.97
C LEU A 7 -0.98 -14.97 8.25
N VAL A 8 -2.05 -14.45 7.65
CA VAL A 8 -3.40 -15.04 7.77
C VAL A 8 -3.84 -15.48 6.38
N GLU A 9 -3.83 -16.78 6.15
CA GLU A 9 -4.11 -17.42 4.85
C GLU A 9 -4.57 -18.85 5.11
N ASP A 10 -5.74 -19.25 4.61
CA ASP A 10 -6.31 -20.58 4.82
C ASP A 10 -5.83 -21.62 3.79
N ASP A 11 -5.40 -21.18 2.61
CA ASP A 11 -4.77 -22.08 1.62
C ASP A 11 -3.39 -22.52 2.08
N ALA A 12 -3.27 -23.78 2.46
CA ALA A 12 -2.04 -24.37 3.00
C ALA A 12 -0.85 -24.32 1.99
N ILE A 13 -1.13 -24.33 0.66
CA ILE A 13 -0.08 -24.27 -0.38
C ILE A 13 0.46 -22.85 -0.46
N ILE A 14 -0.42 -21.85 -0.50
CA ILE A 14 -0.03 -20.45 -0.50
C ILE A 14 0.70 -20.11 0.81
N ALA A 15 0.11 -20.47 1.95
CA ALA A 15 0.68 -20.21 3.26
C ALA A 15 2.10 -20.79 3.41
N SER A 16 2.29 -22.07 3.07
CA SER A 16 3.60 -22.71 3.18
C SER A 16 4.68 -22.06 2.31
N GLY A 17 4.31 -21.66 1.08
CA GLY A 17 5.19 -20.94 0.18
C GLY A 17 5.59 -19.57 0.72
N LEU A 18 4.62 -18.83 1.28
CA LEU A 18 4.86 -17.50 1.87
C LEU A 18 5.69 -17.59 3.15
N ILE A 19 5.38 -18.52 4.06
CA ILE A 19 6.15 -18.74 5.29
C ILE A 19 7.61 -18.98 4.93
N TYR A 20 7.88 -19.97 4.06
CA TYR A 20 9.25 -20.30 3.66
C TYR A 20 9.98 -19.08 3.10
N ALA A 21 9.36 -18.32 2.20
CA ALA A 21 9.98 -17.17 1.56
C ALA A 21 10.24 -16.02 2.54
N LEU A 22 9.32 -15.72 3.43
CA LEU A 22 9.47 -14.68 4.44
C LEU A 22 10.55 -15.03 5.46
N GLU A 23 10.64 -16.30 5.88
CA GLU A 23 11.69 -16.78 6.79
C GLU A 23 13.08 -16.73 6.14
N GLN A 24 13.20 -17.01 4.82
CA GLN A 24 14.45 -16.83 4.08
C GLN A 24 14.93 -15.38 4.03
N GLU A 25 13.99 -14.40 3.99
CA GLU A 25 14.29 -12.98 4.10
C GLU A 25 14.58 -12.53 5.55
N GLY A 26 14.52 -13.44 6.51
CA GLY A 26 14.89 -13.19 7.91
C GLY A 26 13.75 -12.71 8.80
N TYR A 27 12.50 -12.74 8.35
CA TYR A 27 11.34 -12.42 9.16
C TYR A 27 11.00 -13.54 10.14
N ALA A 28 10.32 -13.20 11.25
CA ALA A 28 9.73 -14.18 12.17
C ALA A 28 8.24 -14.27 11.85
N VAL A 29 7.81 -15.40 11.29
CA VAL A 29 6.42 -15.57 10.82
C VAL A 29 5.59 -16.32 11.85
N THR A 30 4.41 -15.76 12.17
CA THR A 30 3.32 -16.44 12.86
C THR A 30 2.21 -16.64 11.85
N HIS A 31 1.73 -17.87 11.70
CA HIS A 31 0.68 -18.24 10.76
C HIS A 31 -0.64 -18.50 11.49
N ALA A 32 -1.73 -18.04 10.91
CA ALA A 32 -3.10 -18.32 11.30
C ALA A 32 -3.93 -18.67 10.05
N ASN A 33 -4.87 -19.62 10.19
CA ASN A 33 -5.73 -20.06 9.09
C ASN A 33 -7.13 -19.40 9.16
N THR A 34 -7.44 -18.74 10.27
CA THR A 34 -8.76 -18.19 10.57
C THR A 34 -8.65 -16.85 11.28
N VAL A 35 -9.75 -16.09 11.30
CA VAL A 35 -9.86 -14.84 12.09
C VAL A 35 -9.61 -15.12 13.57
N ILE A 36 -10.24 -16.17 14.13
CA ILE A 36 -10.11 -16.53 15.56
C ILE A 36 -8.65 -16.85 15.93
N GLU A 37 -7.94 -17.59 15.09
CA GLU A 37 -6.51 -17.88 15.31
C GLU A 37 -5.67 -16.60 15.24
N ALA A 38 -5.95 -15.71 14.28
CA ALA A 38 -5.26 -14.44 14.13
C ALA A 38 -5.49 -13.50 15.32
N GLU A 39 -6.73 -13.43 15.84
CA GLU A 39 -7.06 -12.68 17.06
C GLU A 39 -6.27 -13.21 18.26
N SER A 40 -6.26 -14.53 18.44
CA SER A 40 -5.49 -15.16 19.52
C SER A 40 -4.00 -14.87 19.44
N ALA A 41 -3.43 -14.87 18.23
CA ALA A 41 -2.04 -14.54 18.00
C ALA A 41 -1.74 -13.06 18.29
N SER A 42 -2.70 -12.15 17.98
CA SER A 42 -2.57 -10.70 18.19
C SER A 42 -2.58 -10.34 19.67
N LEU A 43 -3.32 -11.07 20.50
CA LEU A 43 -3.30 -10.89 21.95
C LEU A 43 -1.95 -11.27 22.59
N GLY A 44 -1.20 -12.15 21.94
CA GLY A 44 0.08 -12.68 22.45
C GLY A 44 1.32 -11.93 21.98
N GLY A 45 1.21 -10.96 21.07
CA GLY A 45 2.39 -10.29 20.55
C GLY A 45 2.14 -9.10 19.62
N ASP A 46 3.13 -8.21 19.60
CA ASP A 46 3.17 -7.12 18.65
C ASP A 46 3.77 -7.59 17.32
N PHE A 47 3.09 -7.33 16.22
CA PHE A 47 3.56 -7.60 14.87
C PHE A 47 3.99 -6.27 14.19
N ASN A 48 5.06 -6.35 13.40
CA ASN A 48 5.48 -5.23 12.56
C ASN A 48 4.67 -5.16 11.27
N LEU A 49 4.21 -6.32 10.77
CA LEU A 49 3.42 -6.46 9.55
C LEU A 49 2.40 -7.59 9.71
N ALA A 50 1.22 -7.39 9.16
CA ALA A 50 0.25 -8.45 8.90
C ALA A 50 0.00 -8.57 7.40
N ILE A 51 0.01 -9.80 6.89
CA ILE A 51 -0.38 -10.16 5.53
C ILE A 51 -1.68 -10.95 5.67
N LEU A 52 -2.77 -10.40 5.16
CA LEU A 52 -4.12 -10.87 5.43
C LEU A 52 -4.83 -11.27 4.14
N ASP A 53 -5.27 -12.51 4.04
CA ASP A 53 -6.26 -12.86 3.01
C ASP A 53 -7.58 -12.13 3.29
N MET A 54 -8.20 -11.63 2.23
CA MET A 54 -9.51 -10.99 2.29
C MET A 54 -10.63 -11.97 2.59
N GLN A 55 -10.50 -13.22 2.19
CA GLN A 55 -11.50 -14.27 2.36
C GLN A 55 -10.95 -15.36 3.28
N LEU A 56 -11.56 -15.49 4.45
CA LEU A 56 -11.21 -16.48 5.47
C LEU A 56 -12.42 -17.36 5.79
N PRO A 57 -12.23 -18.58 6.26
CA PRO A 57 -13.33 -19.53 6.53
C PRO A 57 -14.38 -19.02 7.53
N ASP A 58 -13.96 -18.14 8.45
CA ASP A 58 -14.77 -17.65 9.58
C ASP A 58 -14.98 -16.12 9.56
N GLY A 59 -14.54 -15.43 8.47
CA GLY A 59 -14.68 -13.98 8.34
C GLY A 59 -13.84 -13.39 7.22
N THR A 60 -13.33 -12.20 7.43
CA THR A 60 -12.56 -11.44 6.43
C THR A 60 -11.25 -10.91 7.01
N GLY A 61 -10.31 -10.58 6.13
CA GLY A 61 -9.08 -9.89 6.54
C GLY A 61 -9.35 -8.54 7.22
N PHE A 62 -10.50 -7.91 6.98
CA PHE A 62 -10.89 -6.68 7.70
C PHE A 62 -11.18 -6.96 9.18
N ASP A 63 -11.86 -8.06 9.48
CA ASP A 63 -12.14 -8.44 10.88
C ASP A 63 -10.84 -8.64 11.65
N VAL A 64 -9.84 -9.28 11.02
CA VAL A 64 -8.47 -9.38 11.59
C VAL A 64 -7.84 -8.00 11.78
N ARG A 65 -7.95 -7.09 10.79
CA ARG A 65 -7.36 -5.75 10.88
C ARG A 65 -7.85 -4.96 12.09
N GLU A 66 -9.12 -5.10 12.45
CA GLU A 66 -9.72 -4.41 13.61
C GLU A 66 -9.10 -4.85 14.94
N THR A 67 -8.53 -6.05 15.01
CA THR A 67 -7.90 -6.59 16.23
C THR A 67 -6.42 -6.25 16.35
N LEU A 68 -5.80 -5.75 15.28
CA LEU A 68 -4.39 -5.42 15.25
C LEU A 68 -4.12 -4.02 15.83
N ASN A 69 -2.92 -3.85 16.41
CA ASN A 69 -2.44 -2.55 16.82
C ASN A 69 -2.40 -1.57 15.62
N ALA A 70 -2.68 -0.29 15.89
CA ALA A 70 -2.64 0.76 14.87
C ALA A 70 -1.26 0.87 14.18
N ASP A 71 -0.20 0.52 14.90
CA ASP A 71 1.18 0.54 14.40
C ASP A 71 1.56 -0.69 13.57
N THR A 72 0.72 -1.73 13.52
CA THR A 72 0.95 -2.90 12.66
C THR A 72 0.68 -2.54 11.21
N ALA A 73 1.69 -2.69 10.33
CA ALA A 73 1.51 -2.54 8.90
C ALA A 73 0.58 -3.64 8.35
N VAL A 74 -0.23 -3.33 7.34
CA VAL A 74 -1.15 -4.31 6.77
C VAL A 74 -1.05 -4.36 5.24
N ILE A 75 -0.85 -5.58 4.73
CA ILE A 75 -0.96 -5.89 3.30
C ILE A 75 -2.11 -6.89 3.14
N PHE A 76 -3.11 -6.54 2.32
CA PHE A 76 -4.17 -7.47 1.98
C PHE A 76 -3.83 -8.30 0.73
N LEU A 77 -4.19 -9.58 0.76
CA LEU A 77 -4.21 -10.46 -0.41
C LEU A 77 -5.66 -10.57 -0.88
N THR A 78 -5.94 -10.22 -2.13
CA THR A 78 -7.32 -10.17 -2.65
C THR A 78 -7.43 -10.83 -4.02
N VAL A 79 -8.60 -11.33 -4.38
CA VAL A 79 -8.93 -11.74 -5.76
C VAL A 79 -9.42 -10.54 -6.56
N VAL A 80 -9.10 -10.51 -7.86
CA VAL A 80 -9.33 -9.35 -8.76
C VAL A 80 -10.81 -8.96 -8.91
N ASP A 81 -11.75 -9.84 -8.64
CA ASP A 81 -13.17 -9.65 -8.95
C ASP A 81 -14.00 -8.97 -7.86
N ASP A 82 -13.38 -8.49 -6.78
CA ASP A 82 -14.11 -7.92 -5.66
C ASP A 82 -13.91 -6.39 -5.56
N GLU A 83 -14.46 -5.66 -6.53
CA GLU A 83 -14.42 -4.19 -6.61
C GLU A 83 -14.94 -3.51 -5.33
N GLY A 84 -15.90 -4.12 -4.63
CA GLY A 84 -16.45 -3.60 -3.38
C GLY A 84 -15.46 -3.64 -2.21
N ASN A 85 -14.56 -4.60 -2.19
CA ASN A 85 -13.56 -4.76 -1.13
C ASN A 85 -12.35 -3.86 -1.32
N ILE A 86 -11.99 -3.49 -2.54
CA ILE A 86 -10.87 -2.57 -2.81
C ILE A 86 -11.16 -1.17 -2.23
N VAL A 87 -12.39 -0.68 -2.34
CA VAL A 87 -12.77 0.64 -1.77
C VAL A 87 -12.77 0.59 -0.24
N LYS A 88 -13.36 -0.44 0.37
CA LYS A 88 -13.35 -0.65 1.81
C LYS A 88 -11.93 -0.82 2.37
N ALA A 89 -11.09 -1.47 1.62
CA ALA A 89 -9.72 -1.73 1.98
C ALA A 89 -8.89 -0.42 2.03
N PHE A 90 -9.11 0.54 1.12
CA PHE A 90 -8.50 1.88 1.21
C PHE A 90 -9.02 2.66 2.41
N GLU A 91 -10.30 2.52 2.76
CA GLU A 91 -10.90 3.16 3.94
C GLU A 91 -10.43 2.52 5.26
N SER A 92 -10.02 1.25 5.25
CA SER A 92 -9.55 0.52 6.44
C SER A 92 -8.10 0.82 6.85
N GLY A 93 -7.39 1.68 6.10
CA GLY A 93 -6.02 2.10 6.43
C GLY A 93 -4.94 1.04 6.17
N ALA A 94 -5.12 0.19 5.16
CA ALA A 94 -4.08 -0.72 4.72
C ALA A 94 -2.90 0.00 4.06
N ASP A 95 -1.71 -0.53 4.24
CA ASP A 95 -0.48 0.02 3.68
C ASP A 95 -0.25 -0.41 2.22
N ASP A 96 -0.79 -1.60 1.81
CA ASP A 96 -0.71 -2.09 0.44
C ASP A 96 -1.74 -3.20 0.15
N TYR A 97 -1.92 -3.52 -1.15
CA TYR A 97 -2.78 -4.60 -1.67
C TYR A 97 -2.04 -5.40 -2.71
N ILE A 98 -2.28 -6.71 -2.70
CA ILE A 98 -1.71 -7.62 -3.69
C ILE A 98 -2.83 -8.52 -4.21
N THR A 99 -3.05 -8.48 -5.52
CA THR A 99 -4.07 -9.30 -6.16
C THR A 99 -3.57 -10.72 -6.40
N LYS A 100 -4.40 -11.71 -6.07
CA LYS A 100 -4.17 -13.12 -6.41
C LYS A 100 -4.58 -13.37 -7.89
N PRO A 101 -3.77 -14.08 -8.70
CA PRO A 101 -2.47 -14.69 -8.37
C PRO A 101 -1.33 -13.66 -8.39
N PHE A 102 -0.44 -13.73 -7.42
CA PHE A 102 0.71 -12.83 -7.31
C PHE A 102 2.05 -13.56 -7.54
N ARG A 103 3.08 -12.78 -7.86
CA ARG A 103 4.45 -13.28 -7.93
C ARG A 103 5.12 -13.12 -6.57
N LEU A 104 5.74 -14.20 -6.07
CA LEU A 104 6.40 -14.19 -4.77
C LEU A 104 7.44 -13.05 -4.60
N ARG A 105 8.24 -12.79 -5.65
CA ARG A 105 9.21 -11.69 -5.64
C ARG A 105 8.57 -10.31 -5.49
N GLU A 106 7.40 -10.12 -6.09
CA GLU A 106 6.64 -8.89 -5.97
C GLU A 106 6.16 -8.71 -4.53
N LEU A 107 5.55 -9.73 -3.93
CA LEU A 107 5.10 -9.70 -2.54
C LEU A 107 6.27 -9.36 -1.59
N LEU A 108 7.41 -10.03 -1.71
CA LEU A 108 8.59 -9.76 -0.87
C LEU A 108 9.11 -8.32 -1.03
N ALA A 109 9.11 -7.78 -2.24
CA ALA A 109 9.49 -6.39 -2.49
C ALA A 109 8.54 -5.40 -1.81
N ARG A 110 7.23 -5.68 -1.83
CA ARG A 110 6.21 -4.87 -1.17
C ARG A 110 6.30 -4.96 0.36
N VAL A 111 6.50 -6.15 0.91
CA VAL A 111 6.76 -6.38 2.35
C VAL A 111 7.95 -5.55 2.82
N LYS A 112 9.07 -5.63 2.12
CA LYS A 112 10.28 -4.86 2.45
C LYS A 112 10.04 -3.35 2.39
N ARG A 113 9.33 -2.89 1.37
CA ARG A 113 8.98 -1.47 1.22
C ARG A 113 8.11 -1.01 2.39
N THR A 114 7.05 -1.73 2.71
CA THR A 114 6.08 -1.40 3.76
C THR A 114 6.76 -1.31 5.13
N LEU A 115 7.60 -2.28 5.47
CA LEU A 115 8.35 -2.26 6.72
C LEU A 115 9.36 -1.11 6.80
N ASN A 116 10.12 -0.84 5.71
CA ASN A 116 11.08 0.26 5.68
C ASN A 116 10.42 1.65 5.79
N THR A 117 9.20 1.80 5.30
CA THR A 117 8.47 3.08 5.37
C THR A 117 8.04 3.40 6.81
N ARG A 118 7.81 2.39 7.65
CA ARG A 118 7.44 2.56 9.07
C ARG A 118 8.64 2.74 9.99
N ASP A 119 9.78 2.13 9.71
CA ASP A 119 10.99 2.21 10.55
C ASP A 119 11.55 3.65 10.69
N VAL A 120 11.25 4.53 9.73
CA VAL A 120 11.86 5.88 9.70
C VAL A 120 11.13 6.90 10.58
N ASN A 121 9.85 6.70 10.99
CA ASN A 121 9.10 7.77 11.65
C ASN A 121 8.07 7.35 12.73
N GLY A 122 7.85 6.09 13.04
CA GLY A 122 6.81 5.69 14.01
C GLY A 122 5.39 6.15 13.64
N ARG A 123 5.21 6.69 12.43
CA ARG A 123 3.92 7.05 11.81
C ARG A 123 3.95 6.57 10.37
N SER A 124 2.89 5.93 9.93
CA SER A 124 2.68 5.52 8.54
C SER A 124 2.60 6.76 7.64
N GLY A 125 3.76 7.26 7.20
CA GLY A 125 3.85 8.42 6.32
C GLY A 125 4.81 8.14 5.16
N VAL A 126 4.34 8.27 3.92
CA VAL A 126 5.21 8.25 2.73
C VAL A 126 5.77 9.67 2.55
N SER A 127 7.10 9.80 2.54
CA SER A 127 7.74 11.11 2.35
C SER A 127 8.24 11.28 0.92
N LEU A 128 7.92 12.43 0.33
CA LEU A 128 8.39 12.83 -0.99
C LEU A 128 8.89 14.28 -0.94
N GLY A 129 10.20 14.47 -0.96
CA GLY A 129 10.78 15.80 -0.68
C GLY A 129 10.38 16.30 0.70
N SER A 130 9.80 17.50 0.77
CA SER A 130 9.25 18.09 2.02
C SER A 130 7.79 17.77 2.27
N ILE A 131 7.20 16.83 1.49
CA ILE A 131 5.82 16.40 1.62
C ILE A 131 5.77 15.11 2.43
N THR A 132 4.85 15.08 3.39
CA THR A 132 4.48 13.88 4.14
C THR A 132 3.08 13.48 3.72
N ILE A 133 2.91 12.25 3.25
CA ILE A 133 1.63 11.67 2.85
C ILE A 133 1.24 10.69 3.94
N ASP A 134 0.04 10.85 4.44
CA ASP A 134 -0.59 9.93 5.39
C ASP A 134 -1.61 9.07 4.62
N PRO A 135 -1.27 7.82 4.25
CA PRO A 135 -2.17 6.96 3.50
C PRO A 135 -3.42 6.56 4.29
N ALA A 136 -3.29 6.39 5.61
CA ALA A 136 -4.40 6.00 6.47
C ALA A 136 -5.46 7.10 6.59
N ALA A 137 -5.01 8.37 6.61
CA ALA A 137 -5.92 9.52 6.64
C ALA A 137 -6.32 10.01 5.24
N GLY A 138 -5.73 9.47 4.15
CA GLY A 138 -5.92 9.97 2.79
C GLY A 138 -5.49 11.42 2.61
N LYS A 139 -4.48 11.89 3.36
CA LYS A 139 -4.06 13.28 3.45
C LYS A 139 -2.59 13.45 3.13
N ALA A 140 -2.22 14.61 2.61
CA ALA A 140 -0.84 15.00 2.39
C ALA A 140 -0.56 16.36 3.01
N TYR A 141 0.65 16.53 3.52
CA TYR A 141 1.09 17.73 4.24
C TYR A 141 2.40 18.25 3.66
N THR A 142 2.58 19.58 3.63
CA THR A 142 3.87 20.21 3.36
C THR A 142 4.20 21.15 4.52
N CYS A 143 5.37 20.98 5.13
CA CYS A 143 5.78 21.73 6.30
C CYS A 143 4.70 21.76 7.42
N GLY A 144 4.00 20.65 7.63
CA GLY A 144 2.92 20.50 8.62
C GLY A 144 1.57 21.12 8.22
N LYS A 145 1.46 21.73 7.04
CA LYS A 145 0.19 22.26 6.51
C LYS A 145 -0.46 21.25 5.57
N LEU A 146 -1.77 21.01 5.77
CA LEU A 146 -2.56 20.15 4.90
C LEU A 146 -2.56 20.70 3.46
N LEU A 147 -2.27 19.82 2.50
CA LEU A 147 -2.42 20.12 1.07
C LEU A 147 -3.86 19.87 0.64
N ASP A 148 -4.47 20.86 0.00
CA ASP A 148 -5.81 20.73 -0.60
C ASP A 148 -5.71 20.00 -1.95
N LEU A 149 -5.81 18.67 -1.91
CA LEU A 149 -5.75 17.80 -3.07
C LEU A 149 -7.10 17.16 -3.31
N THR A 150 -7.50 17.08 -4.59
CA THR A 150 -8.60 16.21 -4.99
C THR A 150 -8.18 14.73 -4.84
N ALA A 151 -9.14 13.81 -4.82
CA ALA A 151 -8.86 12.38 -4.71
C ALA A 151 -7.88 11.88 -5.80
N LEU A 152 -8.05 12.35 -7.04
CA LEU A 152 -7.15 12.00 -8.15
C LEU A 152 -5.74 12.59 -7.99
N GLU A 153 -5.63 13.83 -7.56
CA GLU A 153 -4.33 14.48 -7.30
C GLU A 153 -3.61 13.79 -6.14
N TYR A 154 -4.33 13.40 -5.10
CA TYR A 154 -3.79 12.63 -3.99
C TYR A 154 -3.26 11.27 -4.45
N ARG A 155 -4.06 10.51 -5.22
CA ARG A 155 -3.62 9.21 -5.77
C ARG A 155 -2.39 9.36 -6.67
N LEU A 156 -2.36 10.38 -7.52
CA LEU A 156 -1.22 10.66 -8.38
C LEU A 156 0.03 10.99 -7.55
N LEU A 157 -0.10 11.79 -6.50
CA LEU A 157 0.99 12.10 -5.58
C LEU A 157 1.50 10.83 -4.87
N LEU A 158 0.59 9.99 -4.38
CA LEU A 158 0.93 8.73 -3.72
C LEU A 158 1.63 7.77 -4.69
N THR A 159 1.13 7.63 -5.93
CA THR A 159 1.77 6.82 -6.96
C THR A 159 3.21 7.26 -7.22
N PHE A 160 3.46 8.56 -7.32
CA PHE A 160 4.81 9.10 -7.47
C PHE A 160 5.67 8.83 -6.23
N ALA A 161 5.14 9.05 -5.05
CA ALA A 161 5.87 8.87 -3.81
C ALA A 161 6.32 7.42 -3.59
N LEU A 162 5.44 6.46 -3.92
CA LEU A 162 5.72 5.04 -3.83
C LEU A 162 6.73 4.54 -4.86
N ASN A 163 6.93 5.29 -5.97
CA ASN A 163 7.84 4.95 -7.05
C ASN A 163 8.93 6.02 -7.22
N LYS A 164 9.35 6.63 -6.11
CA LYS A 164 10.41 7.66 -6.09
C LYS A 164 11.68 7.16 -6.80
N GLY A 165 12.27 8.01 -7.64
CA GLY A 165 13.47 7.71 -8.42
C GLY A 165 13.23 6.86 -9.67
N GLN A 166 12.01 6.35 -9.89
CA GLN A 166 11.68 5.53 -11.06
C GLN A 166 10.96 6.36 -12.12
N ILE A 167 11.19 5.99 -13.39
CA ILE A 167 10.42 6.55 -14.51
C ILE A 167 9.13 5.73 -14.61
N LEU A 168 8.00 6.38 -14.41
CA LEU A 168 6.69 5.78 -14.62
C LEU A 168 6.17 6.12 -16.01
N THR A 169 5.77 5.12 -16.76
CA THR A 169 5.08 5.32 -18.04
C THR A 169 3.70 5.90 -17.82
N ARG A 170 3.14 6.55 -18.83
CA ARG A 170 1.78 7.10 -18.76
C ARG A 170 0.74 6.02 -18.39
N SER A 171 0.85 4.84 -18.99
CA SER A 171 -0.03 3.69 -18.69
C SER A 171 0.09 3.24 -17.24
N GLN A 172 1.29 3.09 -16.69
CA GLN A 172 1.49 2.72 -15.29
C GLN A 172 0.92 3.74 -14.31
N ILE A 173 1.02 5.04 -14.64
CA ILE A 173 0.42 6.09 -13.82
C ILE A 173 -1.11 6.01 -13.89
N LEU A 174 -1.66 5.86 -15.09
CA LEU A 174 -3.10 5.73 -15.29
C LEU A 174 -3.67 4.52 -14.55
N GLU A 175 -3.02 3.37 -14.63
CA GLU A 175 -3.38 2.16 -13.86
C GLU A 175 -3.34 2.41 -12.34
N GLY A 176 -2.35 3.18 -11.86
CA GLY A 176 -2.20 3.49 -10.43
C GLY A 176 -3.21 4.52 -9.89
N ILE A 177 -3.80 5.35 -10.76
CA ILE A 177 -4.79 6.38 -10.36
C ILE A 177 -6.21 6.02 -10.79
N TRP A 178 -6.40 4.88 -11.44
CA TRP A 178 -7.70 4.45 -11.95
C TRP A 178 -8.69 4.24 -10.81
N ASP A 179 -9.85 4.82 -10.98
CA ASP A 179 -10.96 4.64 -10.05
C ASP A 179 -11.79 3.43 -10.49
N SER A 180 -12.11 2.54 -9.56
CA SER A 180 -13.07 1.45 -9.72
C SER A 180 -14.48 1.92 -10.15
N ALA A 181 -14.73 3.21 -10.14
CA ALA A 181 -15.98 3.84 -10.62
C ALA A 181 -16.06 3.96 -12.16
N GLY A 182 -15.11 3.42 -12.94
CA GLY A 182 -15.19 3.38 -14.40
C GLY A 182 -14.97 4.73 -15.11
N ASN A 183 -14.54 5.77 -14.41
CA ASN A 183 -14.17 7.02 -15.03
C ASN A 183 -12.82 6.87 -15.72
N PHE A 184 -12.86 6.60 -17.03
CA PHE A 184 -11.68 6.57 -17.89
C PHE A 184 -11.02 7.96 -17.88
N VAL A 185 -9.85 8.05 -17.23
CA VAL A 185 -8.99 9.23 -17.38
C VAL A 185 -8.27 9.07 -18.71
N GLU A 186 -8.70 9.81 -19.73
CA GLU A 186 -8.02 9.82 -21.02
C GLU A 186 -6.56 10.29 -20.86
N ASP A 187 -5.67 9.81 -21.70
CA ASP A 187 -4.25 10.13 -21.67
C ASP A 187 -3.97 11.65 -21.67
N ASN A 188 -4.79 12.44 -22.37
CA ASN A 188 -4.72 13.90 -22.36
C ASN A 188 -5.02 14.50 -20.98
N THR A 189 -5.86 13.87 -20.20
CA THR A 189 -6.28 14.31 -18.87
C THR A 189 -5.15 14.16 -17.84
N LEU A 190 -4.30 13.13 -17.97
CA LEU A 190 -3.13 12.95 -17.10
C LEU A 190 -2.20 14.17 -17.12
N THR A 191 -1.95 14.76 -18.29
CA THR A 191 -1.11 15.95 -18.41
C THR A 191 -1.67 17.14 -17.62
N VAL A 192 -2.99 17.28 -17.59
CA VAL A 192 -3.68 18.34 -16.83
C VAL A 192 -3.53 18.09 -15.32
N TYR A 193 -3.72 16.85 -14.87
CA TYR A 193 -3.56 16.50 -13.45
C TYR A 193 -2.11 16.66 -12.97
N VAL A 194 -1.12 16.24 -13.75
CA VAL A 194 0.29 16.47 -13.44
C VAL A 194 0.59 17.97 -13.34
N LYS A 195 0.05 18.79 -14.24
CA LYS A 195 0.21 20.25 -14.19
C LYS A 195 -0.37 20.82 -12.90
N ARG A 196 -1.63 20.49 -12.58
CA ARG A 196 -2.32 20.96 -11.35
C ARG A 196 -1.56 20.50 -10.09
N LEU A 197 -1.10 19.26 -10.07
CA LEU A 197 -0.32 18.74 -8.96
C LEU A 197 0.97 19.53 -8.77
N ARG A 198 1.73 19.82 -9.85
CA ARG A 198 2.93 20.67 -9.80
C ARG A 198 2.64 22.05 -9.22
N GLU A 199 1.53 22.68 -9.63
CA GLU A 199 1.12 24.00 -9.12
C GLU A 199 0.86 23.95 -7.60
N LYS A 200 0.22 22.89 -7.10
CA LYS A 200 -0.07 22.71 -5.66
C LYS A 200 1.16 22.32 -4.84
N LEU A 201 2.07 21.54 -5.40
CA LEU A 201 3.30 21.11 -4.72
C LEU A 201 4.40 22.19 -4.73
N GLY A 202 4.36 23.11 -5.69
CA GLY A 202 5.35 24.20 -5.82
C GLY A 202 6.78 23.65 -5.90
N SER A 203 7.67 24.17 -5.07
CA SER A 203 9.08 23.74 -4.98
C SER A 203 9.33 22.55 -4.07
N ALA A 204 8.27 22.03 -3.41
CA ALA A 204 8.41 20.94 -2.44
C ALA A 204 8.81 19.61 -3.10
N VAL A 205 8.41 19.39 -4.37
CA VAL A 205 8.69 18.20 -5.17
C VAL A 205 8.83 18.58 -6.63
N ASN A 206 9.86 18.05 -7.28
CA ASN A 206 10.04 18.20 -8.72
C ASN A 206 9.51 16.95 -9.45
N ILE A 207 8.45 17.13 -10.23
CA ILE A 207 7.94 16.09 -11.13
C ILE A 207 8.54 16.36 -12.52
N GLU A 208 9.52 15.56 -12.95
CA GLU A 208 10.16 15.67 -14.25
C GLU A 208 9.31 15.01 -15.34
N THR A 209 9.25 15.63 -16.52
CA THR A 209 8.66 15.00 -17.71
C THR A 209 9.73 14.32 -18.54
N VAL A 210 9.65 13.00 -18.67
CA VAL A 210 10.51 12.20 -19.57
C VAL A 210 9.79 12.10 -20.91
N ARG A 211 10.24 12.89 -21.89
CA ARG A 211 9.57 13.01 -23.21
C ARG A 211 9.40 11.65 -23.88
N GLY A 212 8.19 11.38 -24.37
CA GLY A 212 7.84 10.13 -25.05
C GLY A 212 7.72 8.90 -24.15
N VAL A 213 7.96 9.02 -22.82
CA VAL A 213 7.91 7.89 -21.88
C VAL A 213 6.87 8.15 -20.78
N GLY A 214 7.02 9.21 -20.00
CA GLY A 214 6.16 9.46 -18.85
C GLY A 214 6.72 10.51 -17.90
N TYR A 215 6.72 10.21 -16.60
CA TYR A 215 7.14 11.13 -15.55
C TYR A 215 8.04 10.46 -14.51
N ARG A 216 8.90 11.25 -13.88
CA ARG A 216 9.77 10.84 -12.77
C ARG A 216 9.70 11.84 -11.64
N VAL A 217 9.86 11.35 -10.41
CA VAL A 217 9.98 12.17 -9.20
C VAL A 217 11.19 11.69 -8.41
N ASP A 218 12.04 12.61 -8.00
CA ASP A 218 13.26 12.35 -7.22
C ASP A 218 13.10 12.78 -5.75
#